data_519762bbff45d7dbbf79486f680936dc
#
_entry.id   519762bbff45d7dbbf79486f680936dc
#
_cell.length_a   1.000
_cell.length_b   1.000
_cell.length_c   1.000
_cell.angle_alpha   90.00
_cell.angle_beta   90.00
_cell.angle_gamma   90.00
#
_symmetry.space_group_name_H-M   'P 1'
#
loop_
_entity.id
_entity.type
_entity.pdbx_description
1 polymer ?
#
loop_
_entity_poly.entity_id
_entity_poly.type
_entity_poly.pdbx_seq_one_letter_code
_entity_poly.pdbx_strand_id
1 'polypeptide(L)'
;MTSRTIRTLTVLTAAVSLCATASTAYAAQDTGRRTPGIAAAWARAWNGTDPRDLGALFTADGTYTDEAVGVTFRGRKEISGWKARADTLIDNVRVTIRSTRLDGDRITVRAVYSGHLKGAPKPFAVPMTTQLGLDRNHCRIAFDQDHYSLATVLAQSGLPADWTPPAA
;
A
#
# COMPACT_ATOMS: atom_id res chain seq x y z
N MET A 1 -39.22 53.64 25.78
CA MET A 1 -38.43 52.52 26.33
C MET A 1 -38.65 51.32 25.42
N THR A 2 -37.74 51.12 24.49
CA THR A 2 -37.82 50.07 23.44
C THR A 2 -36.79 49.02 23.74
N SER A 3 -37.25 47.84 24.19
CA SER A 3 -36.38 46.67 24.44
C SER A 3 -36.02 46.00 23.12
N ARG A 4 -34.73 45.95 22.79
CA ARG A 4 -34.17 45.18 21.66
C ARG A 4 -33.83 43.78 22.13
N THR A 5 -34.55 42.79 21.61
CA THR A 5 -34.25 41.37 21.81
C THR A 5 -33.11 40.97 20.87
N ILE A 6 -31.95 40.58 21.41
CA ILE A 6 -30.80 40.05 20.66
C ILE A 6 -31.07 38.56 20.49
N ARG A 7 -31.26 38.09 19.25
CA ARG A 7 -31.27 36.68 18.87
C ARG A 7 -29.85 36.19 18.64
N THR A 8 -29.38 35.34 19.51
CA THR A 8 -28.08 34.65 19.35
C THR A 8 -28.21 33.58 18.28
N LEU A 9 -27.49 33.75 17.18
CA LEU A 9 -27.41 32.76 16.10
C LEU A 9 -26.30 31.75 16.45
N THR A 10 -26.69 30.52 16.80
CA THR A 10 -25.74 29.44 17.03
C THR A 10 -25.30 28.89 15.66
N VAL A 11 -24.07 29.17 15.27
CA VAL A 11 -23.46 28.63 14.06
C VAL A 11 -22.97 27.21 14.36
N LEU A 12 -23.67 26.21 13.81
CA LEU A 12 -23.25 24.83 13.85
C LEU A 12 -22.14 24.66 12.80
N THR A 13 -20.88 24.63 13.23
CA THR A 13 -19.75 24.30 12.35
C THR A 13 -19.72 22.80 12.14
N ALA A 14 -20.24 22.34 11.00
CA ALA A 14 -20.04 20.99 10.51
C ALA A 14 -18.57 20.86 10.09
N ALA A 15 -17.79 20.08 10.83
CA ALA A 15 -16.43 19.70 10.45
C ALA A 15 -16.53 18.72 9.27
N VAL A 16 -16.44 19.24 8.06
CA VAL A 16 -16.23 18.44 6.86
C VAL A 16 -14.78 17.97 6.88
N SER A 17 -14.59 16.70 7.23
CA SER A 17 -13.28 16.04 7.14
C SER A 17 -12.96 15.81 5.66
N LEU A 18 -12.29 16.79 5.05
CA LEU A 18 -11.72 16.61 3.70
C LEU A 18 -10.56 15.63 3.80
N CYS A 19 -10.76 14.40 3.28
CA CYS A 19 -9.62 13.61 2.83
C CYS A 19 -8.92 14.43 1.75
N ALA A 20 -7.77 15.03 2.09
CA ALA A 20 -7.00 15.84 1.16
C ALA A 20 -6.68 15.03 -0.09
N THR A 21 -7.39 15.31 -1.17
CA THR A 21 -7.20 14.71 -2.47
C THR A 21 -5.99 15.38 -3.13
N ALA A 22 -4.81 14.79 -2.98
CA ALA A 22 -3.75 15.03 -3.93
C ALA A 22 -4.10 14.28 -5.23
N SER A 23 -5.09 14.79 -5.97
CA SER A 23 -5.46 14.28 -7.29
C SER A 23 -4.71 15.08 -8.33
N THR A 24 -3.50 14.66 -8.67
CA THR A 24 -2.94 14.96 -9.98
C THR A 24 -3.51 13.97 -10.99
N ALA A 25 -4.29 14.50 -11.92
CA ALA A 25 -4.94 13.75 -12.98
C ALA A 25 -3.89 13.05 -13.86
N TYR A 26 -3.93 11.72 -13.87
CA TYR A 26 -3.43 10.92 -14.98
C TYR A 26 -4.63 10.26 -15.66
N ALA A 27 -5.04 10.85 -16.77
CA ALA A 27 -5.97 10.23 -17.70
C ALA A 27 -5.24 9.11 -18.44
N ALA A 28 -5.41 7.87 -17.97
CA ALA A 28 -5.22 6.69 -18.80
C ALA A 28 -6.60 6.12 -19.08
N GLN A 29 -7.01 6.20 -20.34
CA GLN A 29 -8.18 5.51 -20.85
C GLN A 29 -7.92 4.02 -20.77
N ASP A 30 -8.60 3.33 -19.86
CA ASP A 30 -8.76 1.89 -19.92
C ASP A 30 -10.21 1.52 -19.58
N THR A 31 -10.75 0.68 -20.44
CA THR A 31 -12.15 0.23 -20.47
C THR A 31 -12.47 -0.60 -19.23
N GLY A 32 -13.23 -0.03 -18.28
CA GLY A 32 -14.19 -0.82 -17.53
C GLY A 32 -13.95 -1.11 -16.06
N ARG A 33 -12.76 -0.90 -15.44
CA ARG A 33 -12.63 -0.99 -13.98
C ARG A 33 -11.53 -0.05 -13.46
N ARG A 34 -11.97 1.11 -13.02
CA ARG A 34 -11.07 2.06 -12.33
C ARG A 34 -10.40 1.37 -11.15
N THR A 35 -9.06 1.31 -11.16
CA THR A 35 -8.28 0.92 -9.96
C THR A 35 -8.65 1.86 -8.82
N PRO A 36 -9.09 1.35 -7.64
CA PRO A 36 -9.37 2.19 -6.49
C PRO A 36 -8.18 3.07 -6.15
N GLY A 37 -8.42 4.36 -5.83
CA GLY A 37 -7.37 5.34 -5.60
C GLY A 37 -6.34 4.89 -4.56
N ILE A 38 -6.79 4.20 -3.50
CA ILE A 38 -5.92 3.67 -2.44
C ILE A 38 -5.00 2.55 -2.96
N ALA A 39 -5.49 1.65 -3.83
CA ALA A 39 -4.66 0.59 -4.42
C ALA A 39 -3.60 1.17 -5.36
N ALA A 40 -3.98 2.21 -6.14
CA ALA A 40 -3.02 2.93 -6.98
C ALA A 40 -1.97 3.68 -6.14
N ALA A 41 -2.36 4.28 -5.01
CA ALA A 41 -1.45 4.93 -4.07
C ALA A 41 -0.49 3.91 -3.43
N TRP A 42 -1.00 2.75 -3.03
CA TRP A 42 -0.22 1.64 -2.50
C TRP A 42 0.86 1.17 -3.49
N ALA A 43 0.50 0.92 -4.75
CA ALA A 43 1.47 0.53 -5.77
C ALA A 43 2.50 1.63 -6.04
N ARG A 44 2.10 2.94 -6.03
CA ARG A 44 3.06 4.05 -6.15
C ARG A 44 4.02 4.11 -4.99
N ALA A 45 3.55 3.88 -3.75
CA ALA A 45 4.41 3.87 -2.57
C ALA A 45 5.44 2.72 -2.62
N TRP A 46 5.04 1.54 -3.08
CA TRP A 46 5.99 0.44 -3.33
C TRP A 46 7.01 0.79 -4.42
N ASN A 47 6.60 1.46 -5.47
CA ASN A 47 7.45 1.84 -6.60
C ASN A 47 8.30 3.11 -6.33
N GLY A 48 8.00 3.83 -5.25
CA GLY A 48 8.69 5.03 -4.84
C GLY A 48 9.93 4.76 -3.99
N THR A 49 10.70 5.81 -3.74
CA THR A 49 11.96 5.76 -2.98
C THR A 49 11.83 6.23 -1.54
N ASP A 50 10.70 6.83 -1.15
CA ASP A 50 10.45 7.22 0.24
C ASP A 50 9.62 6.15 0.97
N PRO A 51 10.23 5.40 1.91
CA PRO A 51 9.50 4.36 2.64
C PRO A 51 8.32 4.87 3.46
N ARG A 52 8.32 6.18 3.83
CA ARG A 52 7.25 6.80 4.61
C ARG A 52 5.95 6.88 3.83
N ASP A 53 6.02 6.93 2.50
CA ASP A 53 4.83 6.97 1.64
C ASP A 53 3.97 5.72 1.82
N LEU A 54 4.57 4.53 1.99
CA LEU A 54 3.82 3.31 2.26
C LEU A 54 3.16 3.37 3.64
N GLY A 55 3.91 3.66 4.69
CA GLY A 55 3.36 3.75 6.06
C GLY A 55 2.27 4.81 6.19
N ALA A 56 2.36 5.92 5.46
CA ALA A 56 1.36 6.99 5.48
C ALA A 56 -0.03 6.55 4.96
N LEU A 57 -0.11 5.50 4.18
CA LEU A 57 -1.39 4.95 3.69
C LEU A 57 -2.17 4.19 4.76
N PHE A 58 -1.52 3.75 5.83
CA PHE A 58 -2.13 2.93 6.87
C PHE A 58 -2.78 3.74 7.99
N THR A 59 -3.71 3.11 8.70
CA THR A 59 -4.18 3.60 10.00
C THR A 59 -3.01 3.60 11.00
N ALA A 60 -3.16 4.25 12.16
CA ALA A 60 -2.09 4.32 13.16
C ALA A 60 -1.71 2.93 13.71
N ASP A 61 -2.68 2.04 13.79
CA ASP A 61 -2.61 0.65 14.27
C ASP A 61 -2.68 -0.40 13.16
N GLY A 62 -2.62 0.04 11.90
CA GLY A 62 -2.72 -0.83 10.73
C GLY A 62 -1.64 -1.91 10.70
N THR A 63 -1.93 -3.01 10.02
CA THR A 63 -1.03 -4.15 9.90
C THR A 63 -0.64 -4.41 8.46
N TYR A 64 0.59 -4.84 8.26
CA TYR A 64 1.11 -5.34 6.99
C TYR A 64 1.67 -6.74 7.23
N THR A 65 1.23 -7.71 6.46
CA THR A 65 1.70 -9.11 6.52
C THR A 65 2.25 -9.53 5.17
N ASP A 66 3.49 -9.98 5.15
CA ASP A 66 4.09 -10.68 4.01
C ASP A 66 4.03 -12.18 4.29
N GLU A 67 3.06 -12.86 3.69
CA GLU A 67 2.83 -14.30 3.90
C GLU A 67 3.94 -15.16 3.30
N ALA A 68 4.61 -14.68 2.25
CA ALA A 68 5.69 -15.42 1.59
C ALA A 68 6.94 -15.48 2.47
N VAL A 69 7.19 -14.44 3.25
CA VAL A 69 8.33 -14.34 4.20
C VAL A 69 7.92 -14.72 5.62
N GLY A 70 6.60 -14.71 5.93
CA GLY A 70 6.07 -15.06 7.26
C GLY A 70 6.27 -13.98 8.30
N VAL A 71 6.16 -12.70 7.93
CA VAL A 71 6.38 -11.56 8.84
C VAL A 71 5.17 -10.64 8.88
N THR A 72 4.96 -10.01 10.04
CA THR A 72 3.89 -9.00 10.22
C THR A 72 4.44 -7.77 10.93
N PHE A 73 4.09 -6.60 10.43
CA PHE A 73 4.45 -5.30 10.98
C PHE A 73 3.21 -4.53 11.41
N ARG A 74 3.33 -3.73 12.49
CA ARG A 74 2.22 -2.97 13.06
C ARG A 74 2.53 -1.49 13.11
N GLY A 75 1.56 -0.70 12.66
CA GLY A 75 1.65 0.75 12.65
C GLY A 75 2.62 1.30 11.61
N ARG A 76 2.45 2.56 11.32
CA ARG A 76 3.11 3.25 10.20
C ARG A 76 4.63 3.17 10.23
N LYS A 77 5.23 3.24 11.44
CA LYS A 77 6.70 3.24 11.60
C LYS A 77 7.30 1.91 11.19
N GLU A 78 6.73 0.79 11.66
CA GLU A 78 7.26 -0.54 11.32
C GLU A 78 7.03 -0.87 9.84
N ILE A 79 5.85 -0.50 9.29
CA ILE A 79 5.54 -0.70 7.87
C ILE A 79 6.49 0.10 6.97
N SER A 80 6.80 1.36 7.33
CA SER A 80 7.84 2.14 6.63
C SER A 80 9.21 1.48 6.76
N GLY A 81 9.54 0.95 7.93
CA GLY A 81 10.79 0.20 8.17
C GLY A 81 10.91 -1.04 7.29
N TRP A 82 9.80 -1.78 7.11
CA TRP A 82 9.77 -2.93 6.19
C TRP A 82 10.06 -2.52 4.74
N LYS A 83 9.40 -1.46 4.26
CA LYS A 83 9.67 -0.93 2.90
C LYS A 83 11.13 -0.51 2.76
N ALA A 84 11.69 0.20 3.76
CA ALA A 84 13.10 0.59 3.77
C ALA A 84 14.01 -0.65 3.69
N ARG A 85 13.71 -1.71 4.48
CA ARG A 85 14.48 -2.97 4.42
C ARG A 85 14.36 -3.64 3.05
N ALA A 86 13.16 -3.71 2.46
CA ALA A 86 12.99 -4.24 1.11
C ALA A 86 13.87 -3.50 0.10
N ASP A 87 13.95 -2.17 0.16
CA ASP A 87 14.81 -1.35 -0.71
C ASP A 87 16.31 -1.58 -0.48
N THR A 88 16.72 -2.02 0.72
CA THR A 88 18.11 -2.42 0.97
C THR A 88 18.47 -3.77 0.38
N LEU A 89 17.50 -4.65 0.18
CA LEU A 89 17.68 -6.03 -0.28
C LEU A 89 17.40 -6.22 -1.77
N ILE A 90 16.57 -5.36 -2.36
CA ILE A 90 16.03 -5.55 -3.70
C ILE A 90 16.17 -4.25 -4.49
N ASP A 91 16.92 -4.29 -5.56
CA ASP A 91 17.00 -3.17 -6.50
C ASP A 91 15.79 -3.15 -7.43
N ASN A 92 15.34 -1.95 -7.80
CA ASN A 92 14.25 -1.73 -8.75
C ASN A 92 12.93 -2.43 -8.36
N VAL A 93 12.59 -2.44 -7.08
CA VAL A 93 11.29 -2.94 -6.61
C VAL A 93 10.17 -2.30 -7.41
N ARG A 94 9.29 -3.12 -7.98
CA ARG A 94 8.14 -2.66 -8.74
C ARG A 94 6.93 -3.55 -8.54
N VAL A 95 5.81 -2.90 -8.25
CA VAL A 95 4.48 -3.51 -8.22
C VAL A 95 3.68 -2.97 -9.40
N THR A 96 3.26 -3.85 -10.30
CA THR A 96 2.46 -3.52 -11.47
C THR A 96 1.08 -4.13 -11.34
N ILE A 97 0.06 -3.32 -11.04
CA ILE A 97 -1.34 -3.78 -10.90
C ILE A 97 -1.84 -4.29 -12.25
N ARG A 98 -2.44 -5.48 -12.24
CA ARG A 98 -3.11 -6.09 -13.37
C ARG A 98 -4.63 -5.95 -13.29
N SER A 99 -5.18 -6.13 -12.10
CA SER A 99 -6.60 -5.92 -11.84
C SER A 99 -6.86 -5.66 -10.37
N THR A 100 -8.00 -5.04 -10.09
CA THR A 100 -8.51 -4.84 -8.72
C THR A 100 -9.97 -5.26 -8.65
N ARG A 101 -10.38 -5.76 -7.49
CA ARG A 101 -11.78 -6.02 -7.16
C ARG A 101 -12.06 -5.42 -5.78
N LEU A 102 -13.03 -4.52 -5.73
CA LEU A 102 -13.56 -3.99 -4.47
C LEU A 102 -14.78 -4.83 -4.05
N ASP A 103 -14.82 -5.22 -2.79
CA ASP A 103 -15.92 -5.95 -2.17
C ASP A 103 -16.08 -5.43 -0.73
N GLY A 104 -17.09 -4.60 -0.52
CA GLY A 104 -17.27 -3.86 0.74
C GLY A 104 -16.06 -2.96 1.05
N ASP A 105 -15.42 -3.23 2.18
CA ASP A 105 -14.20 -2.55 2.64
C ASP A 105 -12.89 -3.24 2.21
N ARG A 106 -12.98 -4.27 1.36
CA ARG A 106 -11.82 -5.07 0.93
C ARG A 106 -11.51 -4.86 -0.54
N ILE A 107 -10.23 -4.66 -0.84
CA ILE A 107 -9.73 -4.62 -2.21
C ILE A 107 -8.80 -5.80 -2.42
N THR A 108 -9.15 -6.67 -3.36
CA THR A 108 -8.21 -7.66 -3.88
C THR A 108 -7.44 -7.04 -5.04
N VAL A 109 -6.13 -6.96 -4.93
CA VAL A 109 -5.21 -6.50 -5.96
C VAL A 109 -4.50 -7.70 -6.56
N ARG A 110 -4.59 -7.89 -7.87
CA ARG A 110 -3.71 -8.80 -8.60
C ARG A 110 -2.64 -7.99 -9.30
N ALA A 111 -1.38 -8.33 -9.06
CA ALA A 111 -0.23 -7.58 -9.55
C ALA A 111 0.90 -8.51 -10.03
N VAL A 112 1.91 -7.90 -10.61
CA VAL A 112 3.24 -8.50 -10.77
C VAL A 112 4.17 -7.77 -9.81
N TYR A 113 4.81 -8.52 -8.93
CA TYR A 113 5.90 -8.07 -8.08
C TYR A 113 7.22 -8.43 -8.75
N SER A 114 8.10 -7.45 -8.92
CA SER A 114 9.37 -7.63 -9.61
C SER A 114 10.47 -6.80 -8.97
N GLY A 115 11.71 -7.24 -9.19
CA GLY A 115 12.92 -6.59 -8.69
C GLY A 115 14.14 -7.42 -8.95
N HIS A 116 15.27 -7.03 -8.35
CA HIS A 116 16.52 -7.76 -8.43
C HIS A 116 17.11 -7.91 -7.02
N LEU A 117 17.06 -9.10 -6.45
CA LEU A 117 17.70 -9.38 -5.16
C LEU A 117 19.19 -9.06 -5.28
N LYS A 118 19.73 -8.25 -4.36
CA LYS A 118 21.13 -7.84 -4.39
C LYS A 118 22.05 -9.04 -4.27
N GLY A 119 23.00 -9.12 -5.18
CA GLY A 119 23.93 -10.26 -5.30
C GLY A 119 23.36 -11.47 -6.03
N ALA A 120 22.09 -11.47 -6.42
CA ALA A 120 21.51 -12.55 -7.23
C ALA A 120 21.95 -12.45 -8.70
N PRO A 121 22.07 -13.60 -9.41
CA PRO A 121 22.45 -13.61 -10.83
C PRO A 121 21.42 -12.97 -11.76
N LYS A 122 20.12 -13.00 -11.39
CA LYS A 122 19.01 -12.62 -12.29
C LYS A 122 17.93 -11.83 -11.53
N PRO A 123 17.19 -10.95 -12.22
CA PRO A 123 15.97 -10.34 -11.67
C PRO A 123 14.83 -11.36 -11.61
N PHE A 124 13.81 -11.03 -10.82
CA PHE A 124 12.57 -11.80 -10.73
C PHE A 124 11.35 -10.96 -11.13
N ALA A 125 10.28 -11.64 -11.57
CA ALA A 125 8.95 -11.09 -11.78
C ALA A 125 7.91 -12.17 -11.53
N VAL A 126 7.18 -12.06 -10.42
CA VAL A 126 6.24 -13.10 -9.95
C VAL A 126 4.82 -12.56 -9.84
N PRO A 127 3.79 -13.38 -10.07
CA PRO A 127 2.42 -13.03 -9.73
C PRO A 127 2.30 -12.80 -8.22
N MET A 128 1.55 -11.74 -7.85
CA MET A 128 1.23 -11.42 -6.47
C MET A 128 -0.26 -11.12 -6.35
N THR A 129 -0.85 -11.52 -5.24
CA THR A 129 -2.19 -11.11 -4.84
C THR A 129 -2.09 -10.45 -3.48
N THR A 130 -2.61 -9.23 -3.38
CA THR A 130 -2.68 -8.47 -2.13
C THR A 130 -4.14 -8.27 -1.72
N GLN A 131 -4.41 -8.45 -0.42
CA GLN A 131 -5.68 -8.12 0.20
C GLN A 131 -5.51 -6.84 1.01
N LEU A 132 -6.15 -5.75 0.60
CA LEU A 132 -6.20 -4.50 1.34
C LEU A 132 -7.54 -4.38 2.04
N GLY A 133 -7.56 -4.30 3.38
CA GLY A 133 -8.74 -3.92 4.15
C GLY A 133 -8.70 -2.43 4.47
N LEU A 134 -9.82 -1.75 4.25
CA LEU A 134 -9.92 -0.32 4.45
C LEU A 134 -10.52 0.03 5.81
N ASP A 135 -10.20 1.20 6.31
CA ASP A 135 -10.88 1.78 7.45
C ASP A 135 -12.33 2.16 7.09
N ARG A 136 -13.14 2.49 8.09
CA ARG A 136 -14.56 2.83 7.93
C ARG A 136 -14.81 3.98 6.93
N ASN A 137 -13.83 4.86 6.75
CA ASN A 137 -13.94 6.01 5.86
C ASN A 137 -13.37 5.70 4.47
N HIS A 138 -12.83 4.51 4.24
CA HIS A 138 -12.17 4.07 3.01
C HIS A 138 -10.98 4.96 2.59
N CYS A 139 -10.38 5.67 3.56
CA CYS A 139 -9.28 6.59 3.32
C CYS A 139 -7.91 6.02 3.70
N ARG A 140 -7.89 4.95 4.50
CA ARG A 140 -6.66 4.32 5.00
C ARG A 140 -6.75 2.80 4.90
N ILE A 141 -5.58 2.17 4.83
CA ILE A 141 -5.44 0.73 4.90
C ILE A 141 -5.40 0.33 6.38
N ALA A 142 -6.33 -0.51 6.82
CA ALA A 142 -6.35 -1.10 8.15
C ALA A 142 -5.51 -2.38 8.21
N PHE A 143 -5.53 -3.16 7.11
CA PHE A 143 -4.62 -4.29 6.97
C PHE A 143 -4.22 -4.50 5.50
N ASP A 144 -3.06 -5.10 5.30
CA ASP A 144 -2.48 -5.52 4.03
C ASP A 144 -1.93 -6.94 4.20
N GLN A 145 -2.26 -7.83 3.27
CA GLN A 145 -1.74 -9.20 3.23
C GLN A 145 -1.25 -9.51 1.82
N ASP A 146 0.06 -9.67 1.69
CA ASP A 146 0.72 -10.00 0.44
C ASP A 146 0.95 -11.50 0.29
N HIS A 147 0.54 -12.05 -0.85
CA HIS A 147 0.70 -13.45 -1.21
C HIS A 147 1.43 -13.58 -2.53
N TYR A 148 2.62 -14.17 -2.50
CA TYR A 148 3.40 -14.55 -3.68
C TYR A 148 4.25 -15.78 -3.33
N SER A 149 4.92 -16.37 -4.32
CA SER A 149 5.79 -17.53 -4.08
C SER A 149 7.24 -17.10 -3.88
N LEU A 150 7.74 -17.16 -2.66
CA LEU A 150 9.17 -16.92 -2.37
C LEU A 150 10.06 -17.92 -3.11
N ALA A 151 9.65 -19.19 -3.18
CA ALA A 151 10.39 -20.21 -3.91
C ALA A 151 10.54 -19.84 -5.40
N THR A 152 9.49 -19.27 -6.01
CA THR A 152 9.56 -18.79 -7.40
C THR A 152 10.48 -17.57 -7.52
N VAL A 153 10.45 -16.64 -6.56
CA VAL A 153 11.39 -15.50 -6.51
C VAL A 153 12.83 -16.01 -6.51
N LEU A 154 13.16 -16.92 -5.59
CA LEU A 154 14.52 -17.49 -5.48
C LEU A 154 14.95 -18.24 -6.74
N ALA A 155 14.08 -19.09 -7.29
CA ALA A 155 14.36 -19.85 -8.49
C ALA A 155 14.62 -18.93 -9.70
N GLN A 156 13.79 -17.90 -9.91
CA GLN A 156 13.97 -16.92 -10.98
C GLN A 156 15.26 -16.11 -10.79
N SER A 157 15.59 -15.78 -9.55
CA SER A 157 16.81 -15.05 -9.20
C SER A 157 18.08 -15.88 -9.35
N GLY A 158 17.96 -17.20 -9.54
CA GLY A 158 19.09 -18.13 -9.63
C GLY A 158 19.71 -18.40 -8.24
N LEU A 159 18.93 -18.30 -7.19
CA LEU A 159 19.33 -18.54 -5.82
C LEU A 159 18.84 -19.91 -5.34
N PRO A 160 19.54 -20.58 -4.39
CA PRO A 160 19.09 -21.82 -3.79
C PRO A 160 17.83 -21.61 -2.93
N ALA A 161 17.05 -22.69 -2.75
CA ALA A 161 15.78 -22.64 -2.04
C ALA A 161 15.90 -22.28 -0.54
N ASP A 162 17.06 -22.53 0.05
CA ASP A 162 17.41 -22.23 1.44
C ASP A 162 18.16 -20.89 1.60
N TRP A 163 18.24 -20.11 0.52
CA TRP A 163 18.86 -18.79 0.59
C TRP A 163 18.17 -17.89 1.61
N THR A 164 18.96 -17.22 2.43
CA THR A 164 18.47 -16.21 3.39
C THR A 164 19.16 -14.87 3.12
N PRO A 165 18.45 -13.75 3.30
CA PRO A 165 19.05 -12.43 3.16
C PRO A 165 20.22 -12.25 4.13
N PRO A 166 21.27 -11.49 3.76
CA PRO A 166 22.32 -11.11 4.69
C PRO A 166 21.74 -10.44 5.93
N ALA A 167 22.36 -10.68 7.09
CA ALA A 167 22.02 -9.95 8.29
C ALA A 167 22.21 -8.44 8.05
N ALA A 168 21.29 -7.63 8.57
CA ALA A 168 21.38 -6.17 8.47
C ALA A 168 22.37 -5.61 9.46
#